data_489b9bfa06cfae9371121109309019a7
#
_entry.id   489b9bfa06cfae9371121109309019a7
#
_cell.length_a   1.000
_cell.length_b   1.000
_cell.length_c   1.000
_cell.angle_alpha   90.00
_cell.angle_beta   90.00
_cell.angle_gamma   90.00
#
_symmetry.space_group_name_H-M   'P 1'
#
loop_
_entity.id
_entity.type
_entity.pdbx_description
1 polymer ?
#
loop_
_entity_poly.entity_id
_entity_poly.type
_entity_poly.pdbx_seq_one_letter_code
_entity_poly.pdbx_strand_id
1 'polypeptide(L)'
;YFLLEFDIRNHFKMGPVKYHNVIGVIPGTKYPDEYVIISGHLDAYDVATGGVDDGSGVTPAMEAARLIMEAGGKPKRTILVMLFAGEEFGLLGSQSWVNRHPGKLPRIANMINRDGGPTVPTGISVPASWMKDMEKICEPISDIDPRFPFTVKEREPRKKPEVAWGTDSGPFAVAGVPTLGFHTGDPLGFNFSYREIWHTERDLYNKSIPVYQEHTSIVTAIVTYGIANLKHLLPREGVY
;
A
#
# COMPACT_ATOMS: atom_id res chain seq x y z
N TYR A 1 -48.07 1.98 -2.66
CA TYR A 1 -47.21 1.56 -1.56
C TYR A 1 -46.55 0.25 -1.93
N PHE A 2 -45.20 0.17 -1.77
CA PHE A 2 -44.50 -1.10 -1.86
C PHE A 2 -44.24 -1.58 -0.44
N LEU A 3 -44.61 -2.84 -0.15
CA LEU A 3 -44.27 -3.51 1.09
C LEU A 3 -43.05 -4.39 0.82
N LEU A 4 -41.99 -4.20 1.58
CA LEU A 4 -40.81 -5.06 1.55
C LEU A 4 -40.73 -5.82 2.88
N GLU A 5 -40.61 -7.10 2.80
CA GLU A 5 -40.39 -8.00 3.96
C GLU A 5 -38.97 -8.56 3.86
N PHE A 6 -38.21 -8.45 4.95
CA PHE A 6 -36.87 -9.00 5.07
C PHE A 6 -36.86 -10.05 6.18
N ASP A 7 -36.37 -11.24 5.89
CA ASP A 7 -36.09 -12.29 6.86
C ASP A 7 -34.63 -12.68 6.75
N ILE A 8 -33.79 -12.10 7.63
CA ILE A 8 -32.34 -12.32 7.67
C ILE A 8 -32.03 -13.13 8.92
N ARG A 9 -31.55 -14.36 8.73
CA ARG A 9 -31.23 -15.31 9.82
C ARG A 9 -29.74 -15.61 9.81
N ASN A 10 -28.96 -14.77 10.49
CA ASN A 10 -27.54 -14.99 10.64
C ASN A 10 -27.23 -15.82 11.89
N HIS A 11 -26.26 -16.73 11.77
CA HIS A 11 -25.72 -17.50 12.88
C HIS A 11 -24.31 -16.99 13.20
N PHE A 12 -24.16 -16.26 14.31
CA PHE A 12 -22.87 -15.77 14.75
C PHE A 12 -22.17 -16.79 15.63
N LYS A 13 -20.94 -17.17 15.26
CA LYS A 13 -20.05 -17.90 16.15
C LYS A 13 -19.28 -16.90 16.98
N MET A 14 -19.74 -16.68 18.21
CA MET A 14 -19.09 -15.77 19.15
C MET A 14 -17.80 -16.36 19.71
N GLY A 15 -16.81 -15.51 19.93
CA GLY A 15 -15.55 -15.89 20.58
C GLY A 15 -14.33 -15.21 19.91
N PRO A 16 -13.17 -15.18 20.56
CA PRO A 16 -11.99 -14.58 19.97
C PRO A 16 -11.52 -15.41 18.77
N VAL A 17 -11.36 -14.75 17.62
CA VAL A 17 -10.73 -15.30 16.43
C VAL A 17 -9.30 -14.78 16.38
N LYS A 18 -8.31 -15.68 16.29
CA LYS A 18 -6.91 -15.30 16.09
C LYS A 18 -6.62 -15.17 14.62
N TYR A 19 -6.04 -14.05 14.25
CA TYR A 19 -5.48 -13.81 12.93
C TYR A 19 -4.10 -13.17 13.06
N HIS A 20 -3.32 -13.21 11.99
CA HIS A 20 -1.93 -12.83 12.01
C HIS A 20 -1.59 -11.97 10.80
N ASN A 21 -0.87 -10.87 11.04
CA ASN A 21 -0.16 -10.19 9.97
C ASN A 21 1.01 -11.07 9.50
N VAL A 22 1.31 -11.02 8.21
CA VAL A 22 2.50 -11.64 7.64
C VAL A 22 3.54 -10.56 7.37
N ILE A 23 4.77 -10.75 7.85
CA ILE A 23 5.83 -9.76 7.70
C ILE A 23 7.06 -10.39 7.07
N GLY A 24 7.39 -9.96 5.84
CA GLY A 24 8.66 -10.23 5.19
C GLY A 24 9.68 -9.15 5.50
N VAL A 25 10.98 -9.50 5.54
CA VAL A 25 12.05 -8.56 5.90
C VAL A 25 13.21 -8.68 4.92
N ILE A 26 13.60 -7.55 4.30
CA ILE A 26 14.88 -7.39 3.61
C ILE A 26 15.76 -6.54 4.51
N PRO A 27 16.81 -7.11 5.13
CA PRO A 27 17.63 -6.38 6.10
C PRO A 27 18.37 -5.20 5.49
N GLY A 28 18.40 -4.08 6.21
CA GLY A 28 19.18 -2.91 5.85
C GLY A 28 20.67 -3.10 6.11
N THR A 29 21.52 -2.62 5.20
CA THR A 29 22.97 -2.78 5.27
C THR A 29 23.67 -1.69 6.08
N LYS A 30 23.08 -0.52 6.20
CA LYS A 30 23.68 0.65 6.87
C LYS A 30 22.85 1.18 8.04
N TYR A 31 21.53 1.18 7.87
CA TYR A 31 20.57 1.67 8.86
C TYR A 31 19.52 0.57 9.12
N PRO A 32 19.92 -0.57 9.73
CA PRO A 32 19.04 -1.74 9.88
C PRO A 32 17.83 -1.48 10.79
N ASP A 33 17.92 -0.47 11.65
CA ASP A 33 16.84 -0.05 12.55
C ASP A 33 15.96 1.08 11.99
N GLU A 34 16.18 1.50 10.74
CA GLU A 34 15.31 2.39 10.01
C GLU A 34 14.55 1.59 8.95
N TYR A 35 13.28 1.89 8.74
CA TYR A 35 12.37 1.04 7.97
C TYR A 35 11.71 1.78 6.83
N VAL A 36 11.49 1.07 5.72
CA VAL A 36 10.53 1.42 4.67
C VAL A 36 9.51 0.29 4.62
N ILE A 37 8.23 0.62 4.63
CA ILE A 37 7.15 -0.37 4.61
C ILE A 37 6.49 -0.36 3.24
N ILE A 38 6.24 -1.55 2.69
CA ILE A 38 5.31 -1.78 1.58
C ILE A 38 4.24 -2.76 2.07
N SER A 39 2.98 -2.49 1.72
CA SER A 39 1.87 -3.22 2.34
C SER A 39 0.63 -3.30 1.49
N GLY A 40 -0.22 -4.22 1.88
CA GLY A 40 -1.59 -4.44 1.49
C GLY A 40 -2.27 -5.30 2.56
N HIS A 41 -3.56 -5.63 2.43
CA HIS A 41 -4.25 -6.50 3.37
C HIS A 41 -4.59 -7.88 2.80
N LEU A 42 -4.62 -8.87 3.67
CA LEU A 42 -4.78 -10.29 3.31
C LEU A 42 -6.22 -10.77 3.30
N ASP A 43 -7.07 -10.12 4.06
CA ASP A 43 -8.48 -10.43 4.12
C ASP A 43 -9.23 -9.83 2.93
N ALA A 44 -10.40 -10.33 2.68
CA ALA A 44 -11.32 -9.85 1.66
C ALA A 44 -12.71 -9.76 2.26
N TYR A 45 -13.55 -8.91 1.70
CA TYR A 45 -14.89 -8.70 2.18
C TYR A 45 -15.77 -9.95 1.92
N ASP A 46 -16.29 -10.49 3.00
CA ASP A 46 -17.24 -11.59 3.19
C ASP A 46 -17.29 -12.68 2.10
N VAL A 47 -17.99 -12.48 1.00
CA VAL A 47 -18.21 -13.50 -0.04
C VAL A 47 -17.24 -13.45 -1.21
N ALA A 48 -16.32 -12.46 -1.19
CA ALA A 48 -15.32 -12.25 -2.23
C ALA A 48 -14.07 -13.11 -2.02
N THR A 49 -13.24 -13.23 -3.04
CA THR A 49 -11.91 -13.85 -2.95
C THR A 49 -10.79 -12.84 -2.88
N GLY A 50 -11.11 -11.53 -2.92
CA GLY A 50 -10.14 -10.45 -2.82
C GLY A 50 -9.16 -10.40 -3.98
N GLY A 51 -9.63 -10.72 -5.21
CA GLY A 51 -8.76 -10.73 -6.38
C GLY A 51 -8.22 -9.35 -6.75
N VAL A 52 -8.95 -8.31 -6.36
CA VAL A 52 -8.59 -6.91 -6.54
C VAL A 52 -8.42 -6.22 -5.19
N ASP A 53 -9.40 -6.32 -4.31
CA ASP A 53 -9.42 -5.79 -2.95
C ASP A 53 -9.13 -6.92 -1.93
N ASP A 54 -7.86 -7.16 -1.47
CA ASP A 54 -6.70 -6.38 -1.87
C ASP A 54 -5.58 -7.25 -2.50
N GLY A 55 -5.95 -8.23 -3.33
CA GLY A 55 -4.96 -8.98 -4.12
C GLY A 55 -4.10 -8.06 -4.99
N SER A 56 -4.65 -6.89 -5.41
CA SER A 56 -3.91 -5.89 -6.19
C SER A 56 -2.94 -5.03 -5.38
N GLY A 57 -2.96 -5.11 -4.06
CA GLY A 57 -1.97 -4.50 -3.18
C GLY A 57 -0.97 -5.51 -2.63
N VAL A 58 -1.47 -6.65 -2.15
CA VAL A 58 -0.63 -7.75 -1.63
C VAL A 58 0.39 -8.24 -2.66
N THR A 59 -0.09 -8.53 -3.88
CA THR A 59 0.78 -9.08 -4.94
C THR A 59 1.92 -8.13 -5.33
N PRO A 60 1.68 -6.84 -5.62
CA PRO A 60 2.77 -5.91 -5.91
C PRO A 60 3.73 -5.70 -4.73
N ALA A 61 3.25 -5.73 -3.48
CA ALA A 61 4.14 -5.61 -2.32
C ALA A 61 5.10 -6.79 -2.21
N MET A 62 4.61 -8.01 -2.40
CA MET A 62 5.44 -9.22 -2.39
C MET A 62 6.39 -9.27 -3.58
N GLU A 63 5.88 -8.97 -4.78
CA GLU A 63 6.66 -9.03 -6.01
C GLU A 63 7.73 -7.94 -6.05
N ALA A 64 7.45 -6.73 -5.54
CA ALA A 64 8.45 -5.68 -5.41
C ALA A 64 9.64 -6.14 -4.54
N ALA A 65 9.38 -6.82 -3.44
CA ALA A 65 10.44 -7.38 -2.60
C ALA A 65 11.25 -8.45 -3.35
N ARG A 66 10.57 -9.34 -4.08
CA ARG A 66 11.23 -10.36 -4.90
C ARG A 66 12.12 -9.73 -5.97
N LEU A 67 11.62 -8.73 -6.69
CA LEU A 67 12.38 -8.01 -7.71
C LEU A 67 13.63 -7.32 -7.14
N ILE A 68 13.50 -6.67 -5.96
CA ILE A 68 14.64 -6.05 -5.28
C ILE A 68 15.72 -7.11 -4.96
N MET A 69 15.32 -8.27 -4.46
CA MET A 69 16.24 -9.35 -4.11
C MET A 69 16.90 -9.98 -5.35
N GLU A 70 16.14 -10.28 -6.38
CA GLU A 70 16.64 -10.86 -7.65
C GLU A 70 17.61 -9.92 -8.36
N ALA A 71 17.37 -8.61 -8.29
CA ALA A 71 18.29 -7.60 -8.81
C ALA A 71 19.58 -7.47 -7.96
N GLY A 72 19.76 -8.28 -6.92
CA GLY A 72 20.89 -8.18 -5.99
C GLY A 72 20.87 -6.92 -5.13
N GLY A 73 19.68 -6.33 -4.92
CA GLY A 73 19.50 -5.10 -4.14
C GLY A 73 19.94 -5.25 -2.69
N LYS A 74 20.75 -4.28 -2.24
CA LYS A 74 21.23 -4.17 -0.86
C LYS A 74 20.74 -2.84 -0.28
N PRO A 75 19.52 -2.77 0.24
CA PRO A 75 18.98 -1.52 0.76
C PRO A 75 19.78 -1.04 1.97
N LYS A 76 19.91 0.28 2.14
CA LYS A 76 20.54 0.85 3.34
C LYS A 76 19.64 0.71 4.57
N ARG A 77 18.32 0.90 4.39
CA ARG A 77 17.27 0.71 5.42
C ARG A 77 16.60 -0.63 5.24
N THR A 78 16.14 -1.19 6.32
CA THR A 78 15.34 -2.43 6.28
C THR A 78 14.01 -2.17 5.58
N ILE A 79 13.68 -3.03 4.61
CA ILE A 79 12.38 -3.02 3.96
C ILE A 79 11.50 -4.07 4.65
N LEU A 80 10.32 -3.66 5.09
CA LEU A 80 9.29 -4.53 5.65
C LEU A 80 8.15 -4.68 4.63
N VAL A 81 7.89 -5.91 4.22
CA VAL A 81 6.67 -6.27 3.49
C VAL A 81 5.64 -6.66 4.53
N MET A 82 4.63 -5.84 4.72
CA MET A 82 3.64 -6.05 5.76
C MET A 82 2.27 -6.33 5.13
N LEU A 83 1.80 -7.56 5.33
CA LEU A 83 0.49 -7.97 4.84
C LEU A 83 -0.42 -8.06 6.06
N PHE A 84 -1.38 -7.16 6.12
CA PHE A 84 -2.25 -7.00 7.29
C PHE A 84 -3.46 -7.92 7.22
N ALA A 85 -3.98 -8.30 8.36
CA ALA A 85 -5.19 -9.09 8.49
C ALA A 85 -6.25 -8.29 9.25
N GLY A 86 -7.51 -8.41 8.82
CA GLY A 86 -8.63 -7.73 9.45
C GLY A 86 -8.70 -6.24 9.11
N GLU A 87 -8.30 -5.86 7.92
CA GLU A 87 -8.47 -4.51 7.38
C GLU A 87 -9.96 -4.20 7.25
N GLU A 88 -10.68 -5.07 6.56
CA GLU A 88 -12.12 -4.98 6.25
C GLU A 88 -13.01 -4.91 7.50
N PHE A 89 -12.48 -5.34 8.63
CA PHE A 89 -13.17 -5.31 9.93
C PHE A 89 -12.72 -4.14 10.81
N GLY A 90 -12.04 -3.16 10.26
CA GLY A 90 -11.65 -1.91 10.95
C GLY A 90 -10.17 -1.80 11.27
N LEU A 91 -9.30 -2.09 10.32
CA LEU A 91 -7.84 -1.87 10.37
C LEU A 91 -7.16 -2.61 11.54
N LEU A 92 -7.68 -3.78 11.90
CA LEU A 92 -7.31 -4.46 13.15
C LEU A 92 -5.82 -4.84 13.19
N GLY A 93 -5.30 -5.35 12.07
CA GLY A 93 -3.92 -5.79 11.94
C GLY A 93 -2.91 -4.66 12.03
N SER A 94 -3.12 -3.59 11.29
CA SER A 94 -2.27 -2.41 11.28
C SER A 94 -2.33 -1.64 12.60
N GLN A 95 -3.52 -1.44 13.16
CA GLN A 95 -3.70 -0.81 14.47
C GLN A 95 -3.00 -1.60 15.58
N SER A 96 -3.15 -2.94 15.56
CA SER A 96 -2.47 -3.80 16.54
C SER A 96 -0.95 -3.70 16.43
N TRP A 97 -0.42 -3.65 15.20
CA TRP A 97 1.02 -3.51 15.00
C TRP A 97 1.54 -2.16 15.51
N VAL A 98 0.88 -1.06 15.17
CA VAL A 98 1.24 0.29 15.63
C VAL A 98 1.25 0.34 17.16
N ASN A 99 0.22 -0.18 17.82
CA ASN A 99 0.09 -0.16 19.27
C ASN A 99 1.20 -0.97 19.97
N ARG A 100 1.66 -2.06 19.35
CA ARG A 100 2.69 -2.95 19.93
C ARG A 100 4.12 -2.51 19.64
N HIS A 101 4.34 -1.59 18.69
CA HIS A 101 5.68 -1.20 18.26
C HIS A 101 5.92 0.31 18.31
N PRO A 102 5.53 1.03 19.38
CA PRO A 102 5.65 2.50 19.41
C PRO A 102 7.09 2.99 19.22
N GLY A 103 8.08 2.23 19.70
CA GLY A 103 9.50 2.56 19.54
C GLY A 103 10.04 2.43 18.12
N LYS A 104 9.33 1.74 17.21
CA LYS A 104 9.71 1.65 15.79
C LYS A 104 9.16 2.79 14.95
N LEU A 105 8.03 3.39 15.32
CA LEU A 105 7.32 4.40 14.53
C LEU A 105 8.19 5.59 14.14
N PRO A 106 9.02 6.18 15.03
CA PRO A 106 9.92 7.27 14.67
C PRO A 106 11.01 6.88 13.66
N ARG A 107 11.27 5.59 13.49
CA ARG A 107 12.32 5.05 12.61
C ARG A 107 11.79 4.61 11.24
N ILE A 108 10.49 4.69 11.00
CA ILE A 108 9.89 4.37 9.70
C ILE A 108 10.06 5.60 8.81
N ALA A 109 10.85 5.46 7.75
CA ALA A 109 11.11 6.50 6.78
C ALA A 109 9.86 6.83 5.95
N ASN A 110 9.16 5.77 5.53
CA ASN A 110 7.93 5.88 4.75
C ASN A 110 7.16 4.55 4.77
N MET A 111 5.84 4.64 4.57
CA MET A 111 4.98 3.50 4.29
C MET A 111 4.26 3.72 2.97
N ILE A 112 4.41 2.78 2.06
CA ILE A 112 3.64 2.70 0.82
C ILE A 112 2.60 1.60 1.04
N ASN A 113 1.36 2.00 1.18
CA ASN A 113 0.23 1.08 1.25
C ASN A 113 -0.54 1.14 -0.07
N ARG A 114 -0.84 -0.02 -0.62
CA ARG A 114 -1.72 -0.13 -1.76
C ARG A 114 -2.93 -0.94 -1.36
N ASP A 115 -4.06 -0.33 -1.53
CA ASP A 115 -5.37 -0.85 -1.30
C ASP A 115 -6.29 -0.16 -2.30
N GLY A 116 -6.87 -0.92 -3.18
CA GLY A 116 -7.67 -0.36 -4.25
C GLY A 116 -7.56 -1.10 -5.58
N GLY A 117 -8.16 -0.54 -6.60
CA GLY A 117 -8.37 -1.18 -7.89
C GLY A 117 -7.11 -1.62 -8.64
N PRO A 118 -7.28 -2.45 -9.69
CA PRO A 118 -6.18 -3.03 -10.44
C PRO A 118 -5.55 -2.05 -11.45
N THR A 119 -5.90 -0.76 -11.39
CA THR A 119 -5.35 0.29 -12.26
C THR A 119 -3.87 0.55 -11.97
N VAL A 120 -3.15 1.01 -12.98
CA VAL A 120 -1.69 1.15 -12.92
C VAL A 120 -1.26 2.47 -12.25
N PRO A 121 -0.15 2.53 -11.48
CA PRO A 121 0.41 3.78 -11.00
C PRO A 121 0.79 4.72 -12.15
N THR A 122 0.31 5.97 -12.08
CA THR A 122 0.59 7.04 -13.04
C THR A 122 1.34 8.22 -12.42
N GLY A 123 1.61 8.16 -11.14
CA GLY A 123 2.36 9.19 -10.44
C GLY A 123 2.18 9.20 -8.94
N ILE A 124 2.82 10.18 -8.32
CA ILE A 124 2.71 10.51 -6.90
C ILE A 124 2.55 12.01 -6.71
N SER A 125 1.97 12.41 -5.58
CA SER A 125 1.98 13.80 -5.12
C SER A 125 2.65 13.90 -3.76
N VAL A 126 3.66 14.75 -3.65
CA VAL A 126 4.50 14.90 -2.46
C VAL A 126 4.66 16.38 -2.08
N PRO A 127 4.94 16.73 -0.82
CA PRO A 127 5.21 18.11 -0.46
C PRO A 127 6.53 18.60 -1.10
N ALA A 128 6.70 19.90 -1.23
CA ALA A 128 7.90 20.55 -1.79
C ALA A 128 9.20 20.00 -1.20
N SER A 129 9.22 19.68 0.11
CA SER A 129 10.38 19.14 0.79
C SER A 129 10.85 17.76 0.31
N TRP A 130 10.00 17.03 -0.42
CA TRP A 130 10.30 15.69 -0.97
C TRP A 130 10.57 15.71 -2.47
N MET A 131 10.18 16.78 -3.18
CA MET A 131 10.18 16.84 -4.65
C MET A 131 11.51 16.37 -5.25
N LYS A 132 12.63 16.99 -4.85
CA LYS A 132 13.94 16.68 -5.40
C LYS A 132 14.36 15.21 -5.29
N ASP A 133 14.09 14.60 -4.13
CA ASP A 133 14.43 13.19 -3.90
C ASP A 133 13.51 12.27 -4.68
N MET A 134 12.21 12.58 -4.70
CA MET A 134 11.24 11.73 -5.37
C MET A 134 11.31 11.83 -6.89
N GLU A 135 11.58 13.00 -7.46
CA GLU A 135 11.87 13.16 -8.90
C GLU A 135 13.03 12.26 -9.31
N LYS A 136 14.13 12.30 -8.54
CA LYS A 136 15.30 11.47 -8.83
C LYS A 136 15.03 9.96 -8.68
N ILE A 137 14.25 9.57 -7.67
CA ILE A 137 13.87 8.16 -7.44
C ILE A 137 13.00 7.65 -8.57
N CYS A 138 12.06 8.47 -9.04
CA CYS A 138 11.05 8.07 -10.02
C CYS A 138 11.50 8.28 -11.47
N GLU A 139 12.62 8.95 -11.72
CA GLU A 139 13.15 9.22 -13.06
C GLU A 139 13.14 7.98 -13.98
N PRO A 140 13.62 6.80 -13.55
CA PRO A 140 13.69 5.65 -14.45
C PRO A 140 12.34 5.01 -14.76
N ILE A 141 11.26 5.36 -14.05
CA ILE A 141 9.96 4.67 -14.20
C ILE A 141 9.40 4.86 -15.61
N SER A 142 9.46 6.08 -16.15
CA SER A 142 8.90 6.40 -17.46
C SER A 142 9.64 5.74 -18.62
N ASP A 143 10.89 5.30 -18.40
CA ASP A 143 11.71 4.64 -19.43
C ASP A 143 11.45 3.14 -19.51
N ILE A 144 10.77 2.56 -18.50
CA ILE A 144 10.50 1.11 -18.44
C ILE A 144 9.46 0.70 -19.48
N ASP A 145 8.36 1.43 -19.52
CA ASP A 145 7.29 1.20 -20.49
C ASP A 145 6.59 2.52 -20.82
N PRO A 146 6.76 3.05 -22.03
CA PRO A 146 6.18 4.34 -22.43
C PRO A 146 4.65 4.35 -22.45
N ARG A 147 4.00 3.19 -22.39
CA ARG A 147 2.54 3.10 -22.25
C ARG A 147 2.05 3.56 -20.88
N PHE A 148 2.94 3.60 -19.89
CA PHE A 148 2.63 3.91 -18.49
C PHE A 148 3.38 5.17 -18.03
N PRO A 149 2.96 6.37 -18.46
CA PRO A 149 3.61 7.61 -18.04
C PRO A 149 3.48 7.80 -16.53
N PHE A 150 4.60 8.22 -15.90
CA PHE A 150 4.64 8.44 -14.46
C PHE A 150 5.07 9.87 -14.14
N THR A 151 4.38 10.53 -13.23
CA THR A 151 4.67 11.94 -12.87
C THR A 151 4.82 12.11 -11.37
N VAL A 152 5.78 12.94 -10.97
CA VAL A 152 5.90 13.44 -9.60
C VAL A 152 5.34 14.85 -9.57
N LYS A 153 4.37 15.11 -8.69
CA LYS A 153 3.72 16.42 -8.57
C LYS A 153 3.89 16.95 -7.16
N GLU A 154 4.07 18.26 -7.06
CA GLU A 154 4.00 18.94 -5.77
C GLU A 154 2.55 19.01 -5.29
N ARG A 155 2.36 18.86 -3.99
CA ARG A 155 1.09 19.10 -3.32
C ARG A 155 1.27 19.96 -2.07
N GLU A 156 0.20 20.60 -1.66
CA GLU A 156 0.16 21.31 -0.39
C GLU A 156 0.45 20.36 0.79
N PRO A 157 1.16 20.82 1.81
CA PRO A 157 1.40 20.07 3.02
C PRO A 157 0.09 19.66 3.71
N ARG A 158 0.00 18.40 4.15
CA ARG A 158 -1.14 17.88 4.90
C ARG A 158 -0.80 17.76 6.37
N LYS A 159 -1.77 18.08 7.23
CA LYS A 159 -1.64 17.86 8.67
C LYS A 159 -1.73 16.38 8.99
N LYS A 160 -1.07 16.00 10.08
CA LYS A 160 -1.23 14.67 10.66
C LYS A 160 -2.70 14.42 11.03
N PRO A 161 -3.31 13.31 10.58
CA PRO A 161 -4.70 13.01 10.93
C PRO A 161 -4.84 12.71 12.44
N GLU A 162 -6.00 12.98 12.99
CA GLU A 162 -6.33 12.68 14.38
C GLU A 162 -6.99 11.30 14.53
N VAL A 163 -7.63 10.83 13.47
CA VAL A 163 -8.35 9.55 13.45
C VAL A 163 -7.86 8.73 12.26
N ALA A 164 -7.65 7.44 12.47
CA ALA A 164 -7.36 6.50 11.41
C ALA A 164 -8.60 6.24 10.57
N TRP A 165 -8.45 6.31 9.25
CA TRP A 165 -9.50 6.06 8.29
C TRP A 165 -8.91 5.58 6.95
N GLY A 166 -9.77 5.04 6.13
CA GLY A 166 -9.42 4.62 4.77
C GLY A 166 -8.86 3.20 4.74
N THR A 167 -7.58 3.03 4.96
CA THR A 167 -6.89 1.77 4.84
C THR A 167 -5.76 1.64 5.87
N ASP A 168 -4.99 0.56 5.86
CA ASP A 168 -3.93 0.24 6.82
C ASP A 168 -2.84 1.30 7.00
N SER A 169 -2.68 2.23 6.06
CA SER A 169 -1.84 3.42 6.27
C SER A 169 -2.40 4.40 7.32
N GLY A 170 -3.71 4.37 7.56
CA GLY A 170 -4.38 5.29 8.50
C GLY A 170 -3.81 5.25 9.92
N PRO A 171 -3.73 4.09 10.61
CA PRO A 171 -3.12 3.98 11.93
C PRO A 171 -1.68 4.48 11.98
N PHE A 172 -0.90 4.22 10.93
CA PHE A 172 0.48 4.70 10.82
C PHE A 172 0.55 6.23 10.68
N ALA A 173 -0.30 6.81 9.84
CA ALA A 173 -0.37 8.27 9.67
C ALA A 173 -0.75 8.98 10.98
N VAL A 174 -1.74 8.48 11.72
CA VAL A 174 -2.10 8.97 13.07
C VAL A 174 -0.94 8.88 14.03
N ALA A 175 -0.13 7.82 13.93
CA ALA A 175 1.07 7.64 14.73
C ALA A 175 2.28 8.49 14.26
N GLY A 176 2.11 9.30 13.21
CA GLY A 176 3.16 10.21 12.70
C GLY A 176 4.15 9.55 11.76
N VAL A 177 3.79 8.43 11.14
CA VAL A 177 4.58 7.81 10.08
C VAL A 177 4.24 8.47 8.74
N PRO A 178 5.22 8.88 7.93
CA PRO A 178 4.97 9.36 6.58
C PRO A 178 4.37 8.27 5.70
N THR A 179 3.28 8.58 5.01
CA THR A 179 2.61 7.66 4.09
C THR A 179 2.67 8.17 2.66
N LEU A 180 2.73 7.25 1.71
CA LEU A 180 2.74 7.54 0.28
C LEU A 180 1.77 6.60 -0.43
N GLY A 181 0.90 7.17 -1.25
CA GLY A 181 0.03 6.44 -2.17
C GLY A 181 0.32 6.84 -3.61
N PHE A 182 0.05 5.94 -4.54
CA PHE A 182 0.13 6.21 -5.97
C PHE A 182 -1.17 6.80 -6.50
N HIS A 183 -1.07 7.78 -7.40
CA HIS A 183 -2.15 8.05 -8.34
C HIS A 183 -2.22 6.90 -9.33
N THR A 184 -3.41 6.49 -9.69
CA THR A 184 -3.61 5.37 -10.62
C THR A 184 -4.50 5.76 -11.77
N GLY A 185 -4.36 5.05 -12.89
CA GLY A 185 -5.14 5.29 -14.09
C GLY A 185 -5.29 4.03 -14.95
N ASP A 186 -6.03 4.17 -16.04
CA ASP A 186 -6.30 3.11 -17.01
C ASP A 186 -5.86 3.52 -18.42
N PRO A 187 -4.53 3.69 -18.66
CA PRO A 187 -4.02 4.17 -19.94
C PRO A 187 -4.23 3.20 -21.12
N LEU A 188 -4.48 1.92 -20.86
CA LEU A 188 -4.76 0.93 -21.90
C LEU A 188 -6.26 0.74 -22.18
N GLY A 189 -7.13 1.41 -21.41
CA GLY A 189 -8.56 1.44 -21.68
C GLY A 189 -9.30 0.13 -21.38
N PHE A 190 -8.93 -0.57 -20.30
CA PHE A 190 -9.68 -1.74 -19.84
C PHE A 190 -11.08 -1.39 -19.32
N ASN A 191 -11.34 -0.10 -19.07
CA ASN A 191 -12.61 0.43 -18.56
C ASN A 191 -13.06 -0.25 -17.27
N PHE A 192 -12.12 -0.59 -16.40
CA PHE A 192 -12.40 -1.23 -15.13
C PHE A 192 -13.12 -0.26 -14.17
N SER A 193 -14.21 -0.71 -13.58
CA SER A 193 -14.93 0.02 -12.55
C SER A 193 -14.76 -0.66 -11.20
N TYR A 194 -13.98 -0.04 -10.29
CA TYR A 194 -13.80 -0.56 -8.93
C TYR A 194 -15.12 -0.69 -8.17
N ARG A 195 -16.06 0.23 -8.41
CA ARG A 195 -17.39 0.22 -7.77
C ARG A 195 -18.24 -1.02 -8.12
N GLU A 196 -17.93 -1.70 -9.23
CA GLU A 196 -18.66 -2.91 -9.62
C GLU A 196 -18.23 -4.15 -8.86
N ILE A 197 -17.05 -4.10 -8.24
CA ILE A 197 -16.48 -5.25 -7.53
C ILE A 197 -16.33 -5.00 -6.04
N TRP A 198 -16.08 -3.76 -5.64
CA TRP A 198 -15.78 -3.41 -4.27
C TRP A 198 -16.83 -3.90 -3.28
N HIS A 199 -16.41 -4.73 -2.34
CA HIS A 199 -17.24 -5.36 -1.32
C HIS A 199 -18.40 -6.21 -1.87
N THR A 200 -18.21 -6.82 -3.05
CA THR A 200 -19.20 -7.71 -3.67
C THR A 200 -18.59 -9.07 -4.01
N GLU A 201 -19.44 -10.06 -4.25
CA GLU A 201 -19.05 -11.40 -4.73
C GLU A 201 -18.33 -11.38 -6.09
N ARG A 202 -18.25 -10.22 -6.74
CA ARG A 202 -17.61 -10.05 -8.05
C ARG A 202 -16.12 -9.77 -7.95
N ASP A 203 -15.60 -9.51 -6.74
CA ASP A 203 -14.17 -9.32 -6.53
C ASP A 203 -13.43 -10.66 -6.57
N LEU A 204 -13.18 -11.10 -7.78
CA LEU A 204 -12.56 -12.37 -8.10
C LEU A 204 -11.19 -12.18 -8.76
N TYR A 205 -10.37 -13.21 -8.71
CA TYR A 205 -9.03 -13.21 -9.31
C TYR A 205 -9.00 -12.75 -10.79
N ASN A 206 -10.01 -13.10 -11.58
CA ASN A 206 -10.11 -12.74 -13.00
C ASN A 206 -10.43 -11.24 -13.24
N LYS A 207 -10.62 -10.45 -12.19
CA LYS A 207 -10.78 -9.00 -12.26
C LYS A 207 -9.46 -8.26 -12.16
N SER A 208 -8.41 -8.92 -11.74
CA SER A 208 -7.05 -8.38 -11.81
C SER A 208 -6.61 -8.16 -13.25
N ILE A 209 -5.80 -7.13 -13.49
CA ILE A 209 -5.24 -6.78 -14.80
C ILE A 209 -3.74 -7.08 -14.77
N PRO A 210 -3.28 -8.23 -15.28
CA PRO A 210 -1.89 -8.69 -15.11
C PRO A 210 -0.83 -7.68 -15.53
N VAL A 211 -0.99 -7.06 -16.70
CA VAL A 211 -0.02 -6.06 -17.20
C VAL A 211 0.09 -4.83 -16.29
N TYR A 212 -1.00 -4.45 -15.63
CA TYR A 212 -0.97 -3.38 -14.64
C TYR A 212 -0.34 -3.81 -13.33
N GLN A 213 -0.60 -5.05 -12.89
CA GLN A 213 -0.01 -5.60 -11.68
C GLN A 213 1.51 -5.76 -11.81
N GLU A 214 1.98 -6.21 -12.97
CA GLU A 214 3.41 -6.31 -13.28
C GLU A 214 4.08 -4.92 -13.18
N HIS A 215 3.56 -3.93 -13.89
CA HIS A 215 4.10 -2.57 -13.83
C HIS A 215 4.01 -1.96 -12.43
N THR A 216 2.91 -2.19 -11.71
CA THR A 216 2.74 -1.75 -10.32
C THR A 216 3.85 -2.31 -9.43
N SER A 217 4.18 -3.59 -9.59
CA SER A 217 5.24 -4.24 -8.83
C SER A 217 6.61 -3.59 -9.08
N ILE A 218 6.90 -3.27 -10.34
CA ILE A 218 8.14 -2.60 -10.74
C ILE A 218 8.21 -1.19 -10.14
N VAL A 219 7.15 -0.39 -10.27
CA VAL A 219 7.07 0.96 -9.70
C VAL A 219 7.23 0.91 -8.18
N THR A 220 6.55 -0.02 -7.52
CA THR A 220 6.66 -0.20 -6.06
C THR A 220 8.09 -0.56 -5.65
N ALA A 221 8.76 -1.44 -6.40
CA ALA A 221 10.14 -1.82 -6.14
C ALA A 221 11.10 -0.61 -6.27
N ILE A 222 10.97 0.17 -7.35
CA ILE A 222 11.83 1.34 -7.58
C ILE A 222 11.66 2.39 -6.49
N VAL A 223 10.42 2.76 -6.18
CA VAL A 223 10.14 3.80 -5.17
C VAL A 223 10.60 3.32 -3.79
N THR A 224 10.29 2.09 -3.42
CA THR A 224 10.70 1.51 -2.13
C THR A 224 12.21 1.45 -1.99
N TYR A 225 12.90 0.90 -2.98
CA TYR A 225 14.34 0.78 -2.97
C TYR A 225 15.04 2.14 -3.00
N GLY A 226 14.49 3.09 -3.76
CA GLY A 226 14.98 4.46 -3.81
C GLY A 226 14.92 5.14 -2.44
N ILE A 227 13.76 5.11 -1.76
CA ILE A 227 13.59 5.67 -0.42
C ILE A 227 14.51 4.95 0.59
N ALA A 228 14.60 3.62 0.52
CA ALA A 228 15.45 2.85 1.41
C ALA A 228 16.95 3.19 1.25
N ASN A 229 17.37 3.73 0.11
CA ASN A 229 18.76 4.10 -0.19
C ASN A 229 19.09 5.58 -0.03
N LEU A 230 18.16 6.45 0.34
CA LEU A 230 18.42 7.84 0.63
C LEU A 230 19.51 7.99 1.71
N LYS A 231 20.31 9.07 1.64
CA LYS A 231 21.35 9.35 2.63
C LYS A 231 20.78 9.89 3.95
N HIS A 232 19.55 10.37 3.94
CA HIS A 232 18.82 10.98 5.05
C HIS A 232 17.39 10.43 5.12
N LEU A 233 16.72 10.64 6.23
CA LEU A 233 15.28 10.43 6.35
C LEU A 233 14.56 11.61 5.67
N LEU A 234 13.49 11.30 4.94
CA LEU A 234 12.63 12.34 4.38
C LEU A 234 11.99 13.16 5.51
N PRO A 235 11.82 14.49 5.33
CA PRO A 235 11.11 15.33 6.29
C PRO A 235 9.72 14.79 6.60
N ARG A 236 9.29 14.91 7.86
CA ARG A 236 7.99 14.37 8.31
C ARG A 236 6.88 15.41 8.32
N GLU A 237 7.22 16.65 8.10
CA GLU A 237 6.25 17.74 8.11
C GLU A 237 5.45 17.76 6.81
N GLY A 238 4.12 17.82 6.93
CA GLY A 238 3.23 17.94 5.78
C GLY A 238 3.05 16.69 4.89
N VAL A 239 3.41 15.51 5.38
CA VAL A 239 3.53 14.28 4.55
C VAL A 239 2.44 13.22 4.78
N TYR A 240 1.43 13.54 5.56
CA TYR A 240 0.38 12.61 5.95
C TYR A 240 -0.81 12.60 5.01
#